data_b261eadf28614968142fac21ef9fac0a
#
_entry.id   b261eadf28614968142fac21ef9fac0a
#
_cell.length_a   1.000
_cell.length_b   1.000
_cell.length_c   1.000
_cell.angle_alpha   90.00
_cell.angle_beta   90.00
_cell.angle_gamma   90.00
#
_symmetry.space_group_name_H-M   'P 1'
#
loop_
_entity.id
_entity.type
_entity.pdbx_description
1 polymer ?
#
loop_
_entity_poly.entity_id
_entity_poly.type
_entity_poly.pdbx_seq_one_letter_code
_entity_poly.pdbx_strand_id
1 'polypeptide(L)'
;MRITALAAVVAAAVFAAVTASPVAGQTPLKMNISVGQNSHYGVAIDTFAREIEKRTNGRYTIQNFYAGALGAERESIEGVQLGTLDLTMTSTGPVPNFVPEVAVLDIPFLFRDYAHARAVLDGPIGQEMLTKFDAKGIKALAWGENGFRHMTNNKRPVTAPDDLKGLKMRTMENPIHIQAYKQFGILPTPMPFTEVFTALQQGTVDGQENPLSVITAAKFEQVQKYLSLTGHVYSPALILMSKAQWDKLSAADKQAFSEAAKEAVKANRARIDDDERRAVGDLRAKGMTVIDTLDKAPFQNALTPVYGDFAKRFGQENIDKIKNYK
;
A
#
# COMPACT_ATOMS: atom_id res chain seq x y z
N MET A 1 0.91 93.41 31.49
CA MET A 1 0.53 92.80 30.25
C MET A 1 1.58 91.71 29.90
N ARG A 2 1.31 90.47 30.14
CA ARG A 2 2.23 89.38 29.86
C ARG A 2 1.48 88.40 28.93
N ILE A 3 2.02 88.23 27.73
CA ILE A 3 1.52 87.33 26.70
C ILE A 3 2.25 86.00 26.87
N THR A 4 1.53 84.94 27.19
CA THR A 4 2.05 83.61 27.31
C THR A 4 1.77 82.86 26.00
N ALA A 5 2.84 82.43 25.29
CA ALA A 5 2.76 81.65 24.11
C ALA A 5 2.57 80.13 24.46
N LEU A 6 1.54 79.53 23.91
CA LEU A 6 1.27 78.07 24.01
C LEU A 6 1.99 77.35 22.85
N ALA A 7 2.93 76.48 23.16
CA ALA A 7 3.59 75.61 22.19
C ALA A 7 2.75 74.32 22.02
N ALA A 8 2.23 74.10 20.85
CA ALA A 8 1.54 72.87 20.49
C ALA A 8 2.54 71.78 20.01
N VAL A 9 2.66 70.66 20.76
CA VAL A 9 3.43 69.50 20.38
C VAL A 9 2.52 68.59 19.55
N VAL A 10 2.81 68.48 18.26
CA VAL A 10 2.15 67.49 17.36
C VAL A 10 2.89 66.18 17.48
N ALA A 11 2.30 65.16 18.15
CA ALA A 11 2.79 63.80 18.18
C ALA A 11 2.30 63.06 16.93
N ALA A 12 3.19 62.76 15.98
CA ALA A 12 2.91 61.91 14.83
C ALA A 12 2.92 60.43 15.26
N ALA A 13 1.74 59.86 15.40
CA ALA A 13 1.59 58.41 15.58
C ALA A 13 1.81 57.69 14.24
N VAL A 14 2.95 56.98 14.09
CA VAL A 14 3.21 56.08 12.99
C VAL A 14 2.40 54.81 13.22
N PHE A 15 1.27 54.65 12.55
CA PHE A 15 0.54 53.40 12.48
C PHE A 15 1.31 52.47 11.54
N ALA A 16 2.06 51.48 12.09
CA ALA A 16 2.58 50.37 11.33
C ALA A 16 1.38 49.48 10.95
N ALA A 17 0.91 49.57 9.71
CA ALA A 17 -0.06 48.69 9.16
C ALA A 17 0.60 47.28 9.06
N VAL A 18 0.34 46.43 10.04
CA VAL A 18 0.59 45.00 9.94
C VAL A 18 -0.38 44.49 8.88
N THR A 19 0.10 44.36 7.65
CA THR A 19 -0.63 43.66 6.58
C THR A 19 -0.69 42.16 6.98
N ALA A 20 -1.77 41.79 7.64
CA ALA A 20 -2.11 40.39 7.80
C ALA A 20 -2.26 39.82 6.36
N SER A 21 -1.27 39.03 5.92
CA SER A 21 -1.43 38.22 4.72
C SER A 21 -2.69 37.36 4.89
N PRO A 22 -3.59 37.29 3.89
CA PRO A 22 -4.74 36.44 4.00
C PRO A 22 -4.22 35.02 4.26
N VAL A 23 -4.67 34.40 5.33
CA VAL A 23 -4.48 32.96 5.57
C VAL A 23 -5.12 32.30 4.35
N ALA A 24 -4.29 31.82 3.44
CA ALA A 24 -4.77 31.02 2.32
C ALA A 24 -5.58 29.87 2.93
N GLY A 25 -6.87 29.77 2.56
CA GLY A 25 -7.76 28.75 3.11
C GLY A 25 -7.12 27.37 2.93
N GLN A 26 -7.17 26.55 3.97
CA GLN A 26 -6.69 25.17 3.92
C GLN A 26 -7.45 24.40 2.82
N THR A 27 -6.71 23.63 2.02
CA THR A 27 -7.30 22.74 1.02
C THR A 27 -7.27 21.32 1.60
N PRO A 28 -8.40 20.79 2.08
CA PRO A 28 -8.47 19.41 2.57
C PRO A 28 -8.49 18.44 1.38
N LEU A 29 -7.65 17.41 1.47
CA LEU A 29 -7.60 16.28 0.53
C LEU A 29 -7.97 15.00 1.28
N LYS A 30 -8.72 14.12 0.63
CA LYS A 30 -9.15 12.84 1.21
C LYS A 30 -8.19 11.73 0.79
N MET A 31 -7.76 10.92 1.77
CA MET A 31 -6.93 9.74 1.54
C MET A 31 -7.57 8.51 2.19
N ASN A 32 -7.79 7.44 1.43
CA ASN A 32 -8.42 6.21 1.90
C ASN A 32 -7.47 5.01 1.85
N ILE A 33 -7.62 4.11 2.82
CA ILE A 33 -6.98 2.77 2.84
C ILE A 33 -7.96 1.69 3.25
N SER A 34 -7.76 0.47 2.77
CA SER A 34 -8.64 -0.68 3.06
C SER A 34 -8.38 -1.34 4.42
N VAL A 35 -7.25 -1.06 5.06
CA VAL A 35 -6.85 -1.62 6.37
C VAL A 35 -7.03 -0.59 7.49
N GLY A 36 -7.00 -1.05 8.74
CA GLY A 36 -7.19 -0.18 9.91
C GLY A 36 -6.03 0.79 10.16
N GLN A 37 -6.28 1.82 10.98
CA GLN A 37 -5.30 2.85 11.33
C GLN A 37 -4.01 2.28 11.94
N ASN A 38 -4.11 1.25 12.78
CA ASN A 38 -2.94 0.64 13.44
C ASN A 38 -2.11 -0.26 12.53
N SER A 39 -2.41 -0.31 11.22
CA SER A 39 -1.66 -1.07 10.23
C SER A 39 -0.41 -0.32 9.73
N HIS A 40 0.42 -1.03 8.99
CA HIS A 40 1.58 -0.46 8.28
C HIS A 40 1.18 0.63 7.27
N TYR A 41 -0.03 0.55 6.65
CA TYR A 41 -0.57 1.62 5.80
C TYR A 41 -1.08 2.80 6.63
N GLY A 42 -1.72 2.54 7.78
CA GLY A 42 -2.17 3.62 8.65
C GLY A 42 -1.01 4.48 9.13
N VAL A 43 0.09 3.86 9.56
CA VAL A 43 1.34 4.57 9.93
C VAL A 43 1.89 5.39 8.76
N ALA A 44 1.84 4.84 7.54
CA ALA A 44 2.30 5.55 6.35
C ALA A 44 1.47 6.79 6.05
N ILE A 45 0.12 6.65 5.97
CA ILE A 45 -0.74 7.78 5.60
C ILE A 45 -0.82 8.84 6.70
N ASP A 46 -0.70 8.47 7.97
CA ASP A 46 -0.59 9.43 9.08
C ASP A 46 0.72 10.21 9.01
N THR A 47 1.81 9.56 8.61
CA THR A 47 3.09 10.23 8.37
C THR A 47 3.00 11.16 7.16
N PHE A 48 2.39 10.69 6.06
CA PHE A 48 2.15 11.51 4.87
C PHE A 48 1.35 12.77 5.20
N ALA A 49 0.27 12.64 5.96
CA ALA A 49 -0.58 13.77 6.36
C ALA A 49 0.21 14.83 7.14
N ARG A 50 0.98 14.41 8.16
CA ARG A 50 1.82 15.32 8.95
C ARG A 50 2.88 16.00 8.10
N GLU A 51 3.54 15.27 7.21
CA GLU A 51 4.58 15.84 6.34
C GLU A 51 4.01 16.81 5.31
N ILE A 52 2.82 16.57 4.77
CA ILE A 52 2.12 17.51 3.87
C ILE A 52 1.80 18.81 4.61
N GLU A 53 1.15 18.71 5.76
CA GLU A 53 0.81 19.91 6.54
C GLU A 53 2.04 20.74 6.86
N LYS A 54 3.11 20.11 7.36
CA LYS A 54 4.39 20.74 7.67
C LYS A 54 5.04 21.40 6.44
N ARG A 55 5.20 20.65 5.34
CA ARG A 55 5.93 21.12 4.15
C ARG A 55 5.19 22.18 3.36
N THR A 56 3.87 22.23 3.50
CA THR A 56 3.02 23.21 2.82
C THR A 56 2.60 24.36 3.73
N ASN A 57 3.14 24.44 4.96
CA ASN A 57 2.76 25.44 5.97
C ASN A 57 1.23 25.48 6.17
N GLY A 58 0.58 24.31 6.23
CA GLY A 58 -0.86 24.17 6.43
C GLY A 58 -1.74 24.52 5.24
N ARG A 59 -1.19 24.80 4.05
CA ARG A 59 -2.00 25.07 2.84
C ARG A 59 -2.79 23.84 2.38
N TYR A 60 -2.23 22.64 2.57
CA TYR A 60 -2.90 21.37 2.33
C TYR A 60 -2.96 20.58 3.63
N THR A 61 -4.11 19.95 3.86
CA THR A 61 -4.32 18.97 4.94
C THR A 61 -4.85 17.67 4.34
N ILE A 62 -4.47 16.54 4.93
CA ILE A 62 -4.95 15.23 4.49
C ILE A 62 -5.92 14.67 5.52
N GLN A 63 -7.14 14.43 5.09
CA GLN A 63 -8.14 13.72 5.88
C GLN A 63 -8.04 12.23 5.58
N ASN A 64 -7.51 11.46 6.53
CA ASN A 64 -7.32 10.01 6.40
C ASN A 64 -8.61 9.26 6.73
N PHE A 65 -8.94 8.27 5.88
CA PHE A 65 -10.02 7.32 6.06
C PHE A 65 -9.44 5.91 6.06
N TYR A 66 -9.87 5.09 7.02
CA TYR A 66 -9.32 3.75 7.30
C TYR A 66 -10.39 2.68 7.10
N ALA A 67 -9.94 1.42 7.06
CA ALA A 67 -10.80 0.24 6.98
C ALA A 67 -11.82 0.28 5.84
N GLY A 68 -11.47 0.90 4.72
CA GLY A 68 -12.33 0.98 3.55
C GLY A 68 -13.54 1.91 3.70
N ALA A 69 -13.47 2.92 4.60
CA ALA A 69 -14.60 3.83 4.85
C ALA A 69 -15.08 4.57 3.59
N LEU A 70 -14.22 4.77 2.59
CA LEU A 70 -14.57 5.35 1.29
C LEU A 70 -14.48 4.34 0.13
N GLY A 71 -14.55 3.05 0.42
CA GLY A 71 -14.47 1.95 -0.53
C GLY A 71 -13.23 1.06 -0.32
N ALA A 72 -13.24 -0.13 -0.90
CA ALA A 72 -12.11 -1.04 -0.89
C ALA A 72 -10.99 -0.56 -1.83
N GLU A 73 -9.93 -1.36 -2.03
CA GLU A 73 -8.76 -0.92 -2.82
C GLU A 73 -9.11 -0.58 -4.26
N ARG A 74 -9.94 -1.40 -4.91
CA ARG A 74 -10.34 -1.20 -6.31
C ARG A 74 -11.14 0.08 -6.49
N GLU A 75 -12.18 0.28 -5.64
CA GLU A 75 -13.00 1.49 -5.65
C GLU A 75 -12.18 2.74 -5.33
N SER A 76 -11.18 2.62 -4.45
CA SER A 76 -10.28 3.73 -4.14
C SER A 76 -9.39 4.12 -5.32
N ILE A 77 -8.85 3.13 -6.07
CA ILE A 77 -8.07 3.39 -7.29
C ILE A 77 -8.96 4.04 -8.35
N GLU A 78 -10.17 3.53 -8.56
CA GLU A 78 -11.14 4.09 -9.48
C GLU A 78 -11.53 5.53 -9.09
N GLY A 79 -11.78 5.77 -7.80
CA GLY A 79 -12.07 7.10 -7.27
C GLY A 79 -10.92 8.08 -7.51
N VAL A 80 -9.68 7.65 -7.32
CA VAL A 80 -8.47 8.46 -7.62
C VAL A 80 -8.36 8.73 -9.12
N GLN A 81 -8.62 7.74 -9.97
CA GLN A 81 -8.61 7.89 -11.43
C GLN A 81 -9.64 8.90 -11.91
N LEU A 82 -10.85 8.85 -11.36
CA LEU A 82 -11.97 9.73 -11.71
C LEU A 82 -11.91 11.10 -10.99
N GLY A 83 -11.04 11.25 -9.99
CA GLY A 83 -10.91 12.48 -9.20
C GLY A 83 -12.00 12.68 -8.13
N THR A 84 -12.77 11.64 -7.79
CA THR A 84 -13.75 11.64 -6.69
C THR A 84 -13.10 11.36 -5.33
N LEU A 85 -11.91 10.78 -5.33
CA LEU A 85 -11.01 10.61 -4.21
C LEU A 85 -9.65 11.24 -4.57
N ASP A 86 -9.02 11.96 -3.63
CA ASP A 86 -7.77 12.65 -3.91
C ASP A 86 -6.56 11.72 -3.86
N LEU A 87 -6.50 10.84 -2.84
CA LEU A 87 -5.36 9.95 -2.61
C LEU A 87 -5.81 8.57 -2.09
N THR A 88 -4.99 7.58 -2.33
CA THR A 88 -5.08 6.26 -1.68
C THR A 88 -3.69 5.66 -1.48
N MET A 89 -3.54 4.81 -0.46
CA MET A 89 -2.45 3.84 -0.41
C MET A 89 -3.04 2.44 -0.59
N THR A 90 -2.55 1.70 -1.55
CA THR A 90 -3.10 0.41 -1.98
C THR A 90 -1.99 -0.59 -2.27
N SER A 91 -2.31 -1.89 -2.17
CA SER A 91 -1.44 -2.95 -2.70
C SER A 91 -1.47 -3.00 -4.23
N THR A 92 -0.52 -3.71 -4.84
CA THR A 92 -0.56 -4.00 -6.28
C THR A 92 -1.71 -4.94 -6.67
N GLY A 93 -2.38 -5.59 -5.71
CA GLY A 93 -3.44 -6.56 -5.97
C GLY A 93 -4.42 -6.17 -7.07
N PRO A 94 -5.23 -5.12 -6.90
CA PRO A 94 -6.19 -4.69 -7.92
C PRO A 94 -5.58 -3.80 -9.03
N VAL A 95 -4.35 -3.30 -8.88
CA VAL A 95 -3.70 -2.35 -9.80
C VAL A 95 -3.62 -2.86 -11.25
N PRO A 96 -3.38 -4.15 -11.54
CA PRO A 96 -3.33 -4.66 -12.92
C PRO A 96 -4.61 -4.46 -13.73
N ASN A 97 -5.75 -4.21 -13.08
CA ASN A 97 -7.00 -3.90 -13.76
C ASN A 97 -7.03 -2.47 -14.33
N PHE A 98 -6.11 -1.61 -13.89
CA PHE A 98 -5.94 -0.22 -14.32
C PHE A 98 -4.64 -0.01 -15.10
N VAL A 99 -3.55 -0.58 -14.60
CA VAL A 99 -2.19 -0.51 -15.16
C VAL A 99 -1.64 -1.93 -15.30
N PRO A 100 -1.93 -2.63 -16.42
CA PRO A 100 -1.60 -4.05 -16.60
C PRO A 100 -0.11 -4.38 -16.49
N GLU A 101 0.76 -3.42 -16.78
CA GLU A 101 2.22 -3.57 -16.73
C GLU A 101 2.73 -3.89 -15.33
N VAL A 102 2.05 -3.39 -14.30
CA VAL A 102 2.42 -3.61 -12.88
C VAL A 102 2.29 -5.08 -12.48
N ALA A 103 1.44 -5.85 -13.18
CA ALA A 103 1.18 -7.25 -12.87
C ALA A 103 2.44 -8.15 -12.87
N VAL A 104 3.52 -7.76 -13.55
CA VAL A 104 4.78 -8.50 -13.52
C VAL A 104 5.37 -8.58 -12.11
N LEU A 105 5.13 -7.58 -11.25
CA LEU A 105 5.62 -7.55 -9.88
C LEU A 105 4.91 -8.56 -8.96
N ASP A 106 3.74 -9.05 -9.36
CA ASP A 106 2.94 -10.01 -8.61
C ASP A 106 3.23 -11.48 -8.97
N ILE A 107 4.22 -11.73 -9.86
CA ILE A 107 4.65 -13.09 -10.20
C ILE A 107 5.20 -13.78 -8.94
N PRO A 108 4.69 -14.96 -8.58
CA PRO A 108 5.17 -15.68 -7.41
C PRO A 108 6.67 -15.98 -7.48
N PHE A 109 7.35 -15.86 -6.34
CA PHE A 109 8.79 -16.09 -6.17
C PHE A 109 9.71 -15.23 -7.05
N LEU A 110 9.20 -14.10 -7.56
CA LEU A 110 9.98 -13.14 -8.35
C LEU A 110 11.06 -12.46 -7.49
N PHE A 111 10.67 -12.03 -6.29
CA PHE A 111 11.56 -11.34 -5.36
C PHE A 111 12.18 -12.34 -4.36
N ARG A 112 13.48 -12.16 -4.08
CA ARG A 112 14.25 -13.03 -3.18
C ARG A 112 13.97 -12.73 -1.71
N ASP A 113 13.98 -11.44 -1.39
CA ASP A 113 13.84 -10.91 -0.02
C ASP A 113 13.41 -9.43 -0.06
N TYR A 114 13.22 -8.82 1.12
CA TYR A 114 12.83 -7.41 1.25
C TYR A 114 13.86 -6.45 0.65
N ALA A 115 15.16 -6.72 0.83
CA ALA A 115 16.23 -5.86 0.32
C ALA A 115 16.21 -5.82 -1.21
N HIS A 116 16.08 -6.99 -1.85
CA HIS A 116 15.95 -7.10 -3.30
C HIS A 116 14.70 -6.37 -3.82
N ALA A 117 13.54 -6.59 -3.20
CA ALA A 117 12.30 -5.96 -3.62
C ALA A 117 12.38 -4.43 -3.50
N ARG A 118 12.91 -3.92 -2.39
CA ARG A 118 13.12 -2.48 -2.18
C ARG A 118 14.10 -1.91 -3.20
N ALA A 119 15.22 -2.59 -3.50
CA ALA A 119 16.19 -2.14 -4.51
C ALA A 119 15.57 -2.03 -5.90
N VAL A 120 14.79 -3.04 -6.34
CA VAL A 120 14.08 -3.02 -7.63
C VAL A 120 13.09 -1.85 -7.71
N LEU A 121 12.27 -1.66 -6.67
CA LEU A 121 11.18 -0.67 -6.67
C LEU A 121 11.70 0.77 -6.53
N ASP A 122 12.75 0.98 -5.75
CA ASP A 122 13.39 2.29 -5.59
C ASP A 122 14.32 2.62 -6.75
N GLY A 123 14.77 1.60 -7.48
CA GLY A 123 15.66 1.70 -8.64
C GLY A 123 14.94 2.08 -9.93
N PRO A 124 15.69 2.12 -11.05
CA PRO A 124 15.17 2.55 -12.35
C PRO A 124 13.93 1.77 -12.82
N ILE A 125 13.87 0.46 -12.55
CA ILE A 125 12.74 -0.40 -12.95
C ILE A 125 11.44 0.09 -12.28
N GLY A 126 11.46 0.26 -10.96
CA GLY A 126 10.29 0.73 -10.22
C GLY A 126 9.93 2.18 -10.58
N GLN A 127 10.92 3.06 -10.74
CA GLN A 127 10.67 4.46 -11.10
C GLN A 127 10.05 4.59 -12.50
N GLU A 128 10.49 3.79 -13.48
CA GLU A 128 9.85 3.72 -14.79
C GLU A 128 8.39 3.26 -14.68
N MET A 129 8.11 2.23 -13.86
CA MET A 129 6.74 1.73 -13.68
C MET A 129 5.80 2.78 -13.10
N LEU A 130 6.26 3.66 -12.17
CA LEU A 130 5.43 4.75 -11.65
C LEU A 130 4.93 5.68 -12.76
N THR A 131 5.69 5.86 -13.84
CA THR A 131 5.29 6.74 -14.95
C THR A 131 4.13 6.18 -15.77
N LYS A 132 3.89 4.86 -15.74
CA LYS A 132 2.79 4.21 -16.50
C LYS A 132 1.39 4.62 -15.99
N PHE A 133 1.31 5.08 -14.76
CA PHE A 133 0.06 5.54 -14.14
C PHE A 133 -0.45 6.87 -14.72
N ASP A 134 0.45 7.76 -15.16
CA ASP A 134 0.09 9.09 -15.65
C ASP A 134 -0.91 9.02 -16.82
N ALA A 135 -0.74 8.06 -17.73
CA ALA A 135 -1.64 7.83 -18.87
C ALA A 135 -3.03 7.32 -18.46
N LYS A 136 -3.20 6.91 -17.19
CA LYS A 136 -4.44 6.39 -16.63
C LYS A 136 -5.17 7.41 -15.74
N GLY A 137 -4.75 8.67 -15.73
CA GLY A 137 -5.33 9.70 -14.87
C GLY A 137 -4.93 9.59 -13.39
N ILE A 138 -3.88 8.85 -13.10
CA ILE A 138 -3.37 8.59 -11.76
C ILE A 138 -1.91 9.07 -11.68
N LYS A 139 -1.55 9.77 -10.62
CA LYS A 139 -0.16 10.05 -10.27
C LYS A 139 0.30 9.07 -9.19
N ALA A 140 1.22 8.18 -9.52
CA ALA A 140 1.88 7.35 -8.53
C ALA A 140 3.05 8.15 -7.93
N LEU A 141 3.04 8.32 -6.59
CA LEU A 141 4.01 9.16 -5.88
C LEU A 141 5.23 8.36 -5.42
N ALA A 142 5.01 7.16 -4.90
CA ALA A 142 6.08 6.31 -4.39
C ALA A 142 5.63 4.85 -4.27
N TRP A 143 6.61 3.94 -4.35
CA TRP A 143 6.45 2.55 -3.97
C TRP A 143 6.57 2.40 -2.46
N GLY A 144 5.50 1.95 -1.82
CA GLY A 144 5.49 1.43 -0.47
C GLY A 144 5.59 -0.10 -0.46
N GLU A 145 5.26 -0.66 0.68
CA GLU A 145 5.39 -2.10 0.93
C GLU A 145 4.14 -2.64 1.61
N ASN A 146 3.61 -3.74 1.10
CA ASN A 146 2.62 -4.56 1.79
C ASN A 146 3.31 -5.74 2.49
N GLY A 147 4.26 -6.39 1.80
CA GLY A 147 5.14 -7.42 2.34
C GLY A 147 5.04 -8.78 1.65
N PHE A 148 5.82 -9.76 2.13
CA PHE A 148 5.74 -11.15 1.68
C PHE A 148 4.46 -11.81 2.21
N ARG A 149 3.75 -12.49 1.31
CA ARG A 149 2.45 -13.08 1.57
C ARG A 149 2.58 -14.52 2.00
N HIS A 150 1.77 -14.89 2.99
CA HIS A 150 1.72 -16.20 3.62
C HIS A 150 0.29 -16.72 3.65
N MET A 151 0.11 -18.03 3.68
CA MET A 151 -1.21 -18.65 3.60
C MET A 151 -1.75 -18.96 4.99
N THR A 152 -3.03 -18.61 5.24
CA THR A 152 -3.78 -19.06 6.41
C THR A 152 -4.99 -19.88 6.01
N ASN A 153 -5.40 -20.85 6.81
CA ASN A 153 -6.63 -21.60 6.59
C ASN A 153 -7.13 -22.29 7.89
N ASN A 154 -8.38 -22.82 7.86
CA ASN A 154 -8.99 -23.52 8.98
C ASN A 154 -9.01 -25.05 8.84
N LYS A 155 -8.53 -25.61 7.73
CA LYS A 155 -8.68 -27.04 7.42
C LYS A 155 -7.48 -27.88 7.86
N ARG A 156 -6.25 -27.44 7.49
CA ARG A 156 -5.03 -28.23 7.70
C ARG A 156 -3.77 -27.36 7.62
N PRO A 157 -2.66 -27.81 8.25
CA PRO A 157 -1.35 -27.22 7.97
C PRO A 157 -1.02 -27.36 6.48
N VAL A 158 -0.35 -26.36 5.91
CA VAL A 158 0.19 -26.40 4.56
C VAL A 158 1.71 -26.50 4.65
N THR A 159 2.24 -27.67 4.28
CA THR A 159 3.68 -27.98 4.29
C THR A 159 4.22 -28.26 2.88
N ALA A 160 3.33 -28.61 1.94
CA ALA A 160 3.62 -28.87 0.56
C ALA A 160 2.47 -28.34 -0.35
N PRO A 161 2.69 -28.19 -1.67
CA PRO A 161 1.65 -27.73 -2.59
C PRO A 161 0.39 -28.60 -2.58
N ASP A 162 0.54 -29.91 -2.35
CA ASP A 162 -0.57 -30.84 -2.32
C ASP A 162 -1.55 -30.57 -1.18
N ASP A 163 -1.10 -29.97 -0.09
CA ASP A 163 -1.94 -29.55 1.03
C ASP A 163 -2.90 -28.41 0.66
N LEU A 164 -2.64 -27.71 -0.43
CA LEU A 164 -3.47 -26.62 -0.93
C LEU A 164 -4.66 -27.09 -1.78
N LYS A 165 -4.62 -28.34 -2.30
CA LYS A 165 -5.64 -28.85 -3.21
C LYS A 165 -7.03 -28.81 -2.59
N GLY A 166 -7.97 -28.23 -3.34
CA GLY A 166 -9.38 -28.14 -2.98
C GLY A 166 -9.72 -27.11 -1.90
N LEU A 167 -8.74 -26.38 -1.34
CA LEU A 167 -9.02 -25.28 -0.42
C LEU A 167 -9.69 -24.12 -1.16
N LYS A 168 -10.81 -23.63 -0.64
CA LYS A 168 -11.44 -22.39 -1.07
C LYS A 168 -10.68 -21.24 -0.44
N MET A 169 -9.81 -20.60 -1.21
CA MET A 169 -8.96 -19.52 -0.71
C MET A 169 -9.40 -18.17 -1.26
N ARG A 170 -9.66 -17.23 -0.37
CA ARG A 170 -9.82 -15.85 -0.81
C ARG A 170 -8.51 -15.36 -1.43
N THR A 171 -8.64 -14.69 -2.56
CA THR A 171 -7.54 -14.03 -3.25
C THR A 171 -7.87 -12.56 -3.49
N MET A 172 -6.86 -11.77 -3.79
CA MET A 172 -7.09 -10.44 -4.35
C MET A 172 -7.65 -10.55 -5.77
N GLU A 173 -8.26 -9.49 -6.28
CA GLU A 173 -8.74 -9.37 -7.66
C GLU A 173 -7.56 -9.19 -8.64
N ASN A 174 -6.62 -10.13 -8.58
CA ASN A 174 -5.36 -10.11 -9.33
C ASN A 174 -5.28 -11.31 -10.26
N PRO A 175 -5.19 -11.10 -11.59
CA PRO A 175 -5.17 -12.20 -12.56
C PRO A 175 -3.95 -13.13 -12.43
N ILE A 176 -2.79 -12.60 -11.99
CA ILE A 176 -1.58 -13.39 -11.79
C ILE A 176 -1.75 -14.33 -10.61
N HIS A 177 -2.27 -13.82 -9.48
CA HIS A 177 -2.53 -14.64 -8.29
C HIS A 177 -3.58 -15.72 -8.59
N ILE A 178 -4.68 -15.36 -9.26
CA ILE A 178 -5.73 -16.31 -9.61
C ILE A 178 -5.17 -17.45 -10.48
N GLN A 179 -4.35 -17.13 -11.50
CA GLN A 179 -3.74 -18.11 -12.38
C GLN A 179 -2.77 -19.01 -11.61
N ALA A 180 -1.87 -18.43 -10.83
CA ALA A 180 -0.87 -19.16 -10.05
C ALA A 180 -1.51 -20.08 -9.00
N TYR A 181 -2.53 -19.59 -8.29
CA TYR A 181 -3.16 -20.36 -7.21
C TYR A 181 -4.01 -21.51 -7.73
N LYS A 182 -4.63 -21.39 -8.90
CA LYS A 182 -5.24 -22.52 -9.60
C LYS A 182 -4.23 -23.63 -9.87
N GLN A 183 -2.97 -23.29 -10.15
CA GLN A 183 -1.91 -24.26 -10.39
C GLN A 183 -1.56 -25.06 -9.12
N PHE A 184 -1.73 -24.51 -7.94
CA PHE A 184 -1.65 -25.25 -6.67
C PHE A 184 -2.89 -26.11 -6.37
N GLY A 185 -3.90 -26.12 -7.25
CA GLY A 185 -5.18 -26.81 -7.02
C GLY A 185 -6.08 -26.10 -6.02
N ILE A 186 -5.79 -24.85 -5.66
CA ILE A 186 -6.65 -23.97 -4.88
C ILE A 186 -7.89 -23.62 -5.69
N LEU A 187 -9.03 -23.44 -5.02
CA LEU A 187 -10.24 -22.83 -5.57
C LEU A 187 -10.23 -21.33 -5.21
N PRO A 188 -9.62 -20.45 -6.05
CA PRO A 188 -9.47 -19.04 -5.72
C PRO A 188 -10.82 -18.34 -5.80
N THR A 189 -11.12 -17.56 -4.76
CA THR A 189 -12.35 -16.77 -4.63
C THR A 189 -11.96 -15.30 -4.50
N PRO A 190 -11.89 -14.56 -5.62
CA PRO A 190 -11.56 -13.13 -5.58
C PRO A 190 -12.63 -12.34 -4.84
N MET A 191 -12.21 -11.50 -3.90
CA MET A 191 -13.08 -10.57 -3.19
C MET A 191 -12.29 -9.40 -2.58
N PRO A 192 -12.94 -8.23 -2.38
CA PRO A 192 -12.37 -7.09 -1.69
C PRO A 192 -11.88 -7.43 -0.29
N PHE A 193 -10.82 -6.74 0.18
CA PHE A 193 -10.25 -7.01 1.51
C PHE A 193 -11.25 -6.77 2.65
N THR A 194 -12.13 -5.79 2.52
CA THR A 194 -13.16 -5.43 3.50
C THR A 194 -14.15 -6.56 3.81
N GLU A 195 -14.29 -7.54 2.94
CA GLU A 195 -15.19 -8.69 3.10
C GLU A 195 -14.52 -9.92 3.72
N VAL A 196 -13.18 -9.96 3.75
CA VAL A 196 -12.41 -11.18 4.04
C VAL A 196 -12.68 -11.72 5.45
N PHE A 197 -12.66 -10.85 6.47
CA PHE A 197 -12.86 -11.30 7.85
C PHE A 197 -14.22 -12.01 8.02
N THR A 198 -15.28 -11.43 7.48
CA THR A 198 -16.64 -12.00 7.53
C THR A 198 -16.73 -13.29 6.73
N ALA A 199 -16.12 -13.35 5.54
CA ALA A 199 -16.11 -14.56 4.72
C ALA A 199 -15.38 -15.73 5.41
N LEU A 200 -14.26 -15.45 6.09
CA LEU A 200 -13.53 -16.44 6.91
C LEU A 200 -14.34 -16.88 8.12
N GLN A 201 -14.96 -15.94 8.82
CA GLN A 201 -15.77 -16.22 10.01
C GLN A 201 -16.99 -17.09 9.68
N GLN A 202 -17.62 -16.85 8.55
CA GLN A 202 -18.78 -17.61 8.08
C GLN A 202 -18.40 -18.92 7.38
N GLY A 203 -17.10 -19.17 7.12
CA GLY A 203 -16.65 -20.36 6.40
C GLY A 203 -17.00 -20.35 4.91
N THR A 204 -17.34 -19.21 4.33
CA THR A 204 -17.54 -19.04 2.87
C THR A 204 -16.27 -19.37 2.11
N VAL A 205 -15.12 -19.04 2.69
CA VAL A 205 -13.79 -19.45 2.27
C VAL A 205 -13.08 -20.18 3.41
N ASP A 206 -12.21 -21.13 3.07
CA ASP A 206 -11.43 -21.90 4.05
C ASP A 206 -10.22 -21.11 4.58
N GLY A 207 -9.73 -20.18 3.77
CA GLY A 207 -8.52 -19.43 4.08
C GLY A 207 -8.31 -18.22 3.18
N GLN A 208 -7.18 -17.57 3.40
CA GLN A 208 -6.71 -16.39 2.66
C GLN A 208 -5.18 -16.38 2.64
N GLU A 209 -4.59 -15.42 1.97
CA GLU A 209 -3.16 -15.17 1.96
C GLU A 209 -2.88 -13.67 2.05
N ASN A 210 -1.96 -13.29 2.92
CA ASN A 210 -1.56 -11.91 3.18
C ASN A 210 -0.19 -11.87 3.88
N PRO A 211 0.47 -10.68 3.92
CA PRO A 211 1.62 -10.47 4.78
C PRO A 211 1.28 -10.55 6.27
N LEU A 212 2.29 -10.85 7.08
CA LEU A 212 2.14 -10.96 8.54
C LEU A 212 1.57 -9.68 9.16
N SER A 213 2.00 -8.51 8.69
CA SER A 213 1.48 -7.21 9.12
C SER A 213 -0.04 -7.07 8.91
N VAL A 214 -0.56 -7.59 7.78
CA VAL A 214 -2.01 -7.58 7.49
C VAL A 214 -2.73 -8.62 8.33
N ILE A 215 -2.21 -9.86 8.43
CA ILE A 215 -2.80 -10.94 9.23
C ILE A 215 -2.99 -10.48 10.68
N THR A 216 -1.96 -9.83 11.25
CA THR A 216 -2.00 -9.32 12.62
C THR A 216 -2.95 -8.13 12.77
N ALA A 217 -2.89 -7.14 11.86
CA ALA A 217 -3.72 -5.95 11.94
C ALA A 217 -5.21 -6.26 11.76
N ALA A 218 -5.54 -7.25 10.89
CA ALA A 218 -6.90 -7.70 10.65
C ALA A 218 -7.40 -8.73 11.68
N LYS A 219 -6.55 -9.11 12.64
CA LYS A 219 -6.87 -10.09 13.69
C LYS A 219 -7.36 -11.43 13.13
N PHE A 220 -6.74 -11.90 12.05
CA PHE A 220 -7.15 -13.16 11.42
C PHE A 220 -6.93 -14.38 12.31
N GLU A 221 -6.13 -14.30 13.37
CA GLU A 221 -6.01 -15.33 14.40
C GLU A 221 -7.35 -15.66 15.07
N GLN A 222 -8.32 -14.76 15.02
CA GLN A 222 -9.67 -15.01 15.59
C GLN A 222 -10.51 -15.91 14.69
N VAL A 223 -10.19 -16.01 13.41
CA VAL A 223 -10.99 -16.72 12.39
C VAL A 223 -10.16 -17.69 11.55
N GLN A 224 -8.84 -17.84 11.82
CA GLN A 224 -7.93 -18.72 11.11
C GLN A 224 -7.06 -19.51 12.08
N LYS A 225 -6.94 -20.82 11.84
CA LYS A 225 -6.27 -21.76 12.74
C LYS A 225 -4.80 -22.00 12.37
N TYR A 226 -4.51 -22.12 11.09
CA TYR A 226 -3.19 -22.46 10.56
C TYR A 226 -2.60 -21.28 9.79
N LEU A 227 -1.31 -21.02 10.00
CA LEU A 227 -0.50 -20.09 9.23
C LEU A 227 0.72 -20.82 8.69
N SER A 228 0.95 -20.80 7.39
CA SER A 228 2.12 -21.37 6.73
C SER A 228 2.94 -20.27 6.07
N LEU A 229 4.21 -20.12 6.48
CA LEU A 229 5.09 -19.03 6.03
C LEU A 229 5.65 -19.30 4.62
N THR A 230 4.76 -19.38 3.65
CA THR A 230 5.09 -19.71 2.26
C THR A 230 5.94 -18.64 1.58
N GLY A 231 5.74 -17.36 1.89
CA GLY A 231 6.47 -16.26 1.26
C GLY A 231 6.40 -16.30 -0.27
N HIS A 232 5.28 -16.78 -0.80
CA HIS A 232 5.12 -17.13 -2.21
C HIS A 232 4.99 -15.93 -3.14
N VAL A 233 4.59 -14.76 -2.63
CA VAL A 233 4.51 -13.49 -3.37
C VAL A 233 5.01 -12.37 -2.47
N TYR A 234 5.86 -11.50 -2.99
CA TYR A 234 6.05 -10.18 -2.43
C TYR A 234 5.02 -9.24 -3.06
N SER A 235 4.30 -8.51 -2.22
CA SER A 235 3.27 -7.56 -2.64
C SER A 235 3.76 -6.14 -2.40
N PRO A 236 4.10 -5.37 -3.45
CA PRO A 236 4.33 -3.95 -3.31
C PRO A 236 3.06 -3.20 -2.89
N ALA A 237 3.26 -1.96 -2.44
CA ALA A 237 2.19 -0.99 -2.27
C ALA A 237 2.54 0.32 -2.96
N LEU A 238 1.54 1.18 -3.15
CA LEU A 238 1.70 2.47 -3.82
C LEU A 238 0.92 3.56 -3.09
N ILE A 239 1.49 4.76 -3.05
CA ILE A 239 0.75 5.98 -2.76
C ILE A 239 0.34 6.58 -4.09
N LEU A 240 -0.97 6.64 -4.33
CA LEU A 240 -1.58 7.13 -5.56
C LEU A 240 -2.34 8.42 -5.29
N MET A 241 -2.27 9.35 -6.23
CA MET A 241 -2.98 10.64 -6.20
C MET A 241 -3.74 10.85 -7.50
N SER A 242 -4.90 11.47 -7.45
CA SER A 242 -5.60 11.92 -8.65
C SER A 242 -4.71 12.82 -9.48
N LYS A 243 -4.48 12.45 -10.75
CA LYS A 243 -3.65 13.26 -11.65
C LYS A 243 -4.26 14.65 -11.86
N ALA A 244 -5.58 14.76 -11.90
CA ALA A 244 -6.26 16.04 -12.01
C ALA A 244 -5.97 16.96 -10.82
N GLN A 245 -5.82 16.42 -9.60
CA GLN A 245 -5.40 17.21 -8.44
C GLN A 245 -3.89 17.50 -8.46
N TRP A 246 -3.08 16.50 -8.82
CA TRP A 246 -1.64 16.67 -8.96
C TRP A 246 -1.26 17.79 -9.93
N ASP A 247 -1.95 17.87 -11.07
CA ASP A 247 -1.64 18.85 -12.11
C ASP A 247 -1.93 20.30 -11.66
N LYS A 248 -2.84 20.50 -10.71
CA LYS A 248 -3.14 21.80 -10.11
C LYS A 248 -2.08 22.28 -9.11
N LEU A 249 -1.23 21.39 -8.61
CA LEU A 249 -0.20 21.72 -7.64
C LEU A 249 0.89 22.60 -8.28
N SER A 250 1.39 23.57 -7.53
CA SER A 250 2.61 24.30 -7.88
C SER A 250 3.83 23.37 -7.91
N ALA A 251 4.91 23.78 -8.56
CA ALA A 251 6.16 23.01 -8.56
C ALA A 251 6.67 22.73 -7.14
N ALA A 252 6.57 23.72 -6.25
CA ALA A 252 6.98 23.59 -4.85
C ALA A 252 6.07 22.58 -4.09
N ASP A 253 4.77 22.60 -4.36
CA ASP A 253 3.83 21.65 -3.73
C ASP A 253 4.05 20.23 -4.27
N LYS A 254 4.28 20.06 -5.57
CA LYS A 254 4.65 18.76 -6.15
C LYS A 254 5.89 18.17 -5.49
N GLN A 255 6.88 19.00 -5.22
CA GLN A 255 8.06 18.57 -4.46
C GLN A 255 7.70 18.18 -3.04
N ALA A 256 6.89 18.99 -2.33
CA ALA A 256 6.44 18.70 -0.96
C ALA A 256 5.69 17.35 -0.87
N PHE A 257 4.78 17.07 -1.84
CA PHE A 257 4.05 15.81 -1.90
C PHE A 257 4.98 14.62 -2.18
N SER A 258 5.95 14.80 -3.08
CA SER A 258 6.93 13.75 -3.39
C SER A 258 7.82 13.42 -2.18
N GLU A 259 8.29 14.45 -1.46
CA GLU A 259 9.09 14.25 -0.25
C GLU A 259 8.27 13.66 0.91
N ALA A 260 7.02 14.09 1.09
CA ALA A 260 6.11 13.50 2.07
C ALA A 260 5.85 12.00 1.78
N ALA A 261 5.71 11.62 0.50
CA ALA A 261 5.54 10.24 0.11
C ALA A 261 6.77 9.38 0.46
N LYS A 262 7.99 9.90 0.30
CA LYS A 262 9.22 9.21 0.70
C LYS A 262 9.27 8.96 2.22
N GLU A 263 8.93 9.96 3.04
CA GLU A 263 8.89 9.80 4.49
C GLU A 263 7.79 8.82 4.92
N ALA A 264 6.63 8.85 4.28
CA ALA A 264 5.56 7.88 4.50
C ALA A 264 6.00 6.45 4.21
N VAL A 265 6.69 6.23 3.09
CA VAL A 265 7.23 4.92 2.71
C VAL A 265 8.29 4.43 3.69
N LYS A 266 9.16 5.33 4.16
CA LYS A 266 10.15 5.00 5.20
C LYS A 266 9.48 4.53 6.49
N ALA A 267 8.43 5.22 6.94
CA ALA A 267 7.65 4.83 8.11
C ALA A 267 6.90 3.50 7.90
N ASN A 268 6.35 3.28 6.70
CA ASN A 268 5.71 2.04 6.30
C ASN A 268 6.66 0.84 6.40
N ARG A 269 7.85 0.93 5.79
CA ARG A 269 8.85 -0.14 5.79
C ARG A 269 9.39 -0.42 7.19
N ALA A 270 9.65 0.62 7.99
CA ALA A 270 10.09 0.45 9.38
C ALA A 270 9.04 -0.30 10.22
N ARG A 271 7.75 -0.02 9.99
CA ARG A 271 6.66 -0.73 10.66
C ARG A 271 6.59 -2.20 10.21
N ILE A 272 6.79 -2.50 8.94
CA ILE A 272 6.82 -3.88 8.43
C ILE A 272 8.01 -4.63 9.02
N ASP A 273 9.20 -4.03 9.05
CA ASP A 273 10.39 -4.66 9.64
C ASP A 273 10.16 -5.00 11.14
N ASP A 274 9.40 -4.18 11.86
CA ASP A 274 9.00 -4.44 13.25
C ASP A 274 7.94 -5.55 13.36
N ASP A 275 6.92 -5.51 12.52
CA ASP A 275 5.86 -6.52 12.48
C ASP A 275 6.43 -7.90 12.13
N GLU A 276 7.33 -8.01 11.13
CA GLU A 276 7.98 -9.27 10.74
C GLU A 276 8.75 -9.92 11.91
N ARG A 277 9.41 -9.11 12.76
CA ARG A 277 10.13 -9.64 13.93
C ARG A 277 9.23 -10.22 15.00
N ARG A 278 8.01 -9.73 15.15
CA ARG A 278 7.12 -10.04 16.28
C ARG A 278 5.96 -10.94 15.93
N ALA A 279 5.42 -10.81 14.70
CA ALA A 279 4.12 -11.38 14.34
C ALA A 279 4.02 -12.90 14.56
N VAL A 280 5.07 -13.66 14.24
CA VAL A 280 5.05 -15.12 14.40
C VAL A 280 4.86 -15.51 15.88
N GLY A 281 5.59 -14.87 16.79
CA GLY A 281 5.47 -15.09 18.23
C GLY A 281 4.08 -14.69 18.74
N ASP A 282 3.61 -13.52 18.32
CA ASP A 282 2.30 -12.98 18.73
C ASP A 282 1.14 -13.88 18.23
N LEU A 283 1.19 -14.35 16.99
CA LEU A 283 0.16 -15.21 16.40
C LEU A 283 0.14 -16.60 17.06
N ARG A 284 1.30 -17.16 17.40
CA ARG A 284 1.40 -18.39 18.21
C ARG A 284 0.79 -18.21 19.61
N ALA A 285 1.14 -17.12 20.27
CA ALA A 285 0.59 -16.81 21.60
C ALA A 285 -0.93 -16.64 21.58
N LYS A 286 -1.48 -16.23 20.45
CA LYS A 286 -2.93 -16.10 20.21
C LYS A 286 -3.60 -17.39 19.71
N GLY A 287 -2.86 -18.51 19.66
CA GLY A 287 -3.42 -19.83 19.38
C GLY A 287 -3.31 -20.30 17.94
N MET A 288 -2.67 -19.58 17.03
CA MET A 288 -2.42 -20.09 15.69
C MET A 288 -1.33 -21.16 15.67
N THR A 289 -1.56 -22.23 14.92
CA THR A 289 -0.52 -23.20 14.56
C THR A 289 0.29 -22.62 13.40
N VAL A 290 1.56 -22.26 13.65
CA VAL A 290 2.43 -21.65 12.66
C VAL A 290 3.46 -22.66 12.15
N ILE A 291 3.44 -22.86 10.83
CA ILE A 291 4.43 -23.63 10.05
C ILE A 291 5.45 -22.62 9.51
N ASP A 292 6.58 -22.47 10.19
CA ASP A 292 7.59 -21.45 9.87
C ASP A 292 8.79 -21.98 9.08
N THR A 293 8.95 -23.29 9.00
CA THR A 293 10.00 -23.92 8.19
C THR A 293 9.36 -24.67 7.04
N LEU A 294 9.49 -24.11 5.84
CA LEU A 294 8.94 -24.65 4.60
C LEU A 294 10.02 -24.74 3.53
N ASP A 295 10.11 -25.88 2.86
CA ASP A 295 10.83 -25.96 1.59
C ASP A 295 9.98 -25.28 0.50
N LYS A 296 10.51 -24.20 -0.07
CA LYS A 296 9.83 -23.44 -1.12
C LYS A 296 9.99 -24.06 -2.51
N ALA A 297 10.97 -24.93 -2.72
CA ALA A 297 11.24 -25.53 -4.03
C ALA A 297 10.05 -26.31 -4.61
N PRO A 298 9.33 -27.16 -3.84
CA PRO A 298 8.12 -27.80 -4.37
C PRO A 298 7.04 -26.82 -4.83
N PHE A 299 6.85 -25.70 -4.11
CA PHE A 299 5.89 -24.66 -4.50
C PHE A 299 6.31 -23.96 -5.79
N GLN A 300 7.61 -23.62 -5.94
CA GLN A 300 8.14 -23.06 -7.17
C GLN A 300 7.98 -24.01 -8.35
N ASN A 301 8.31 -25.29 -8.17
CA ASN A 301 8.21 -26.31 -9.19
C ASN A 301 6.76 -26.52 -9.67
N ALA A 302 5.79 -26.46 -8.75
CA ALA A 302 4.37 -26.58 -9.09
C ALA A 302 3.88 -25.45 -10.01
N LEU A 303 4.56 -24.30 -10.02
CA LEU A 303 4.22 -23.15 -10.87
C LEU A 303 4.92 -23.15 -12.23
N THR A 304 5.80 -24.12 -12.50
CA THR A 304 6.54 -24.21 -13.79
C THR A 304 5.61 -24.07 -15.02
N PRO A 305 4.41 -24.69 -15.06
CA PRO A 305 3.53 -24.56 -16.21
C PRO A 305 3.08 -23.13 -16.51
N VAL A 306 2.85 -22.29 -15.47
CA VAL A 306 2.34 -20.93 -15.66
C VAL A 306 3.45 -19.90 -15.86
N TYR A 307 4.70 -20.18 -15.49
CA TYR A 307 5.80 -19.26 -15.75
C TYR A 307 6.04 -19.02 -17.24
N GLY A 308 5.80 -20.02 -18.09
CA GLY A 308 5.83 -19.86 -19.55
C GLY A 308 4.81 -18.86 -20.07
N ASP A 309 3.63 -18.80 -19.46
CA ASP A 309 2.59 -17.84 -19.82
C ASP A 309 2.96 -16.42 -19.34
N PHE A 310 3.54 -16.31 -18.15
CA PHE A 310 4.05 -15.02 -17.65
C PHE A 310 5.19 -14.49 -18.54
N ALA A 311 6.10 -15.38 -19.00
CA ALA A 311 7.17 -15.01 -19.93
C ALA A 311 6.63 -14.49 -21.27
N LYS A 312 5.58 -15.12 -21.82
CA LYS A 312 4.89 -14.65 -23.04
C LYS A 312 4.23 -13.29 -22.83
N ARG A 313 3.63 -13.07 -21.64
CA ARG A 313 2.89 -11.83 -21.34
C ARG A 313 3.79 -10.64 -21.06
N PHE A 314 4.85 -10.82 -20.29
CA PHE A 314 5.69 -9.73 -19.77
C PHE A 314 7.06 -9.65 -20.46
N GLY A 315 7.44 -10.67 -21.24
CA GLY A 315 8.79 -10.82 -21.78
C GLY A 315 9.75 -11.45 -20.76
N GLN A 316 10.42 -12.55 -21.15
CA GLN A 316 11.38 -13.23 -20.26
C GLN A 316 12.49 -12.30 -19.82
N GLU A 317 13.01 -11.45 -20.73
CA GLU A 317 14.05 -10.48 -20.40
C GLU A 317 13.67 -9.50 -19.30
N ASN A 318 12.40 -9.03 -19.30
CA ASN A 318 11.90 -8.12 -18.27
C ASN A 318 11.79 -8.83 -16.92
N ILE A 319 11.31 -10.07 -16.90
CA ILE A 319 11.25 -10.88 -15.69
C ILE A 319 12.67 -11.11 -15.14
N ASP A 320 13.63 -11.44 -16.00
CA ASP A 320 15.01 -11.69 -15.62
C ASP A 320 15.71 -10.42 -15.12
N LYS A 321 15.42 -9.25 -15.71
CA LYS A 321 15.92 -7.96 -15.20
C LYS A 321 15.48 -7.70 -13.75
N ILE A 322 14.21 -8.00 -13.43
CA ILE A 322 13.71 -7.86 -12.06
C ILE A 322 14.37 -8.91 -11.16
N LYS A 323 14.32 -10.18 -11.54
CA LYS A 323 14.81 -11.32 -10.74
C LYS A 323 16.29 -11.21 -10.40
N ASN A 324 17.11 -10.73 -11.35
CA ASN A 324 18.56 -10.65 -11.22
C ASN A 324 19.07 -9.25 -10.81
N TYR A 325 18.17 -8.33 -10.47
CA TYR A 325 18.54 -6.99 -10.02
C TYR A 325 19.40 -7.07 -8.75
N LYS A 326 20.46 -6.22 -8.69
CA LYS A 326 21.46 -6.22 -7.61
C LYS A 326 21.27 -5.04 -6.68
#